data_f6270dbdcdb9969d1a808c1f73fef561
#
_entry.id   f6270dbdcdb9969d1a808c1f73fef561
#
_cell.length_a   1.000
_cell.length_b   1.000
_cell.length_c   1.000
_cell.angle_alpha   90.00
_cell.angle_beta   90.00
_cell.angle_gamma   90.00
#
_symmetry.space_group_name_H-M   'P 1'
#
loop_
_entity.id
_entity.type
_entity.pdbx_description
1 polymer ?
#
loop_
_entity_poly.entity_id
_entity_poly.type
_entity_poly.pdbx_seq_one_letter_code
_entity_poly.pdbx_strand_id
1 'polypeptide(L)'
;MHHLRKAFTLIELLVVIAIIGVLIGLLLSAVQKVRESANRMACTNNLKQIGLALHNYHDVNQKFPPGTVGINNPPFHGNVQFFLPYLEQQTLATHYRWEVDWFHRDNQPVVSRQLKFLQCPSAEPNREQKDLDPMVDGKVGACSDYAGIREVPQELVESGWVSQPATRDSIFMMDSSSRIADITDGTSNTILYAEDAGRPQLWRDGRPVPGELISGGPWATRNLIWGTASDRGTPPWPCAINCSNNREIYSFHPGGANVAMADGSVRFLKVGLDIRILAALVTRAGREVVSESDF
;
A
#
# COMPACT_ATOMS: atom_id res chain seq x y z
N MET A 1 14.73 -4.07 -72.04
CA MET A 1 13.50 -3.78 -71.22
C MET A 1 13.81 -2.71 -70.19
N HIS A 2 13.38 -1.46 -70.42
CA HIS A 2 13.50 -0.37 -69.43
C HIS A 2 12.36 -0.49 -68.41
N HIS A 3 12.68 -0.91 -67.21
CA HIS A 3 11.74 -0.79 -66.09
C HIS A 3 11.56 0.70 -65.76
N LEU A 4 10.41 1.27 -66.13
CA LEU A 4 9.98 2.59 -65.67
C LEU A 4 9.84 2.54 -64.14
N ARG A 5 10.75 3.17 -63.42
CA ARG A 5 10.62 3.39 -61.97
C ARG A 5 9.46 4.37 -61.77
N LYS A 6 8.37 3.88 -61.13
CA LYS A 6 7.26 4.75 -60.73
C LYS A 6 7.78 5.70 -59.66
N ALA A 7 7.69 6.99 -59.89
CA ALA A 7 8.02 8.01 -58.93
C ALA A 7 6.88 8.14 -57.92
N PHE A 8 7.22 8.24 -56.65
CA PHE A 8 6.27 8.38 -55.57
C PHE A 8 5.82 9.85 -55.49
N THR A 9 4.51 10.12 -55.40
CA THR A 9 3.98 11.46 -55.31
C THR A 9 4.05 11.98 -53.86
N LEU A 10 4.14 13.29 -53.68
CA LEU A 10 4.14 13.91 -52.36
C LEU A 10 2.84 13.65 -51.59
N ILE A 11 1.72 13.51 -52.30
CA ILE A 11 0.41 13.21 -51.71
C ILE A 11 0.38 11.77 -51.17
N GLU A 12 0.90 10.80 -51.94
CA GLU A 12 0.98 9.39 -51.47
C GLU A 12 1.82 9.27 -50.20
N LEU A 13 2.95 9.99 -50.11
CA LEU A 13 3.77 10.01 -48.92
C LEU A 13 3.02 10.64 -47.74
N LEU A 14 2.33 11.77 -47.96
CA LEU A 14 1.62 12.50 -46.94
C LEU A 14 0.46 11.68 -46.34
N VAL A 15 -0.30 10.96 -47.20
CA VAL A 15 -1.39 10.09 -46.73
C VAL A 15 -0.85 8.93 -45.90
N VAL A 16 0.26 8.32 -46.31
CA VAL A 16 0.86 7.21 -45.54
C VAL A 16 1.32 7.66 -44.16
N ILE A 17 2.04 8.79 -44.05
CA ILE A 17 2.47 9.28 -42.73
C ILE A 17 1.29 9.70 -41.86
N ALA A 18 0.21 10.24 -42.45
CA ALA A 18 -1.00 10.59 -41.70
C ALA A 18 -1.66 9.32 -41.14
N ILE A 19 -1.80 8.25 -41.90
CA ILE A 19 -2.36 6.97 -41.46
C ILE A 19 -1.47 6.38 -40.35
N ILE A 20 -0.16 6.34 -40.54
CA ILE A 20 0.78 5.83 -39.53
C ILE A 20 0.66 6.66 -38.23
N GLY A 21 0.59 7.98 -38.32
CA GLY A 21 0.42 8.86 -37.17
C GLY A 21 -0.84 8.55 -36.35
N VAL A 22 -1.97 8.35 -37.04
CA VAL A 22 -3.23 7.95 -36.38
C VAL A 22 -3.11 6.58 -35.72
N LEU A 23 -2.54 5.58 -36.43
CA LEU A 23 -2.37 4.24 -35.89
C LEU A 23 -1.45 4.22 -34.65
N ILE A 24 -0.32 4.93 -34.70
CA ILE A 24 0.60 5.05 -33.55
C ILE A 24 -0.11 5.73 -32.37
N GLY A 25 -0.87 6.81 -32.61
CA GLY A 25 -1.61 7.52 -31.56
C GLY A 25 -2.62 6.62 -30.84
N LEU A 26 -3.36 5.79 -31.60
CA LEU A 26 -4.31 4.83 -31.02
C LEU A 26 -3.60 3.69 -30.29
N LEU A 27 -2.51 3.16 -30.86
CA LEU A 27 -1.74 2.08 -30.24
C LEU A 27 -1.10 2.52 -28.91
N LEU A 28 -0.54 3.73 -28.86
CA LEU A 28 0.13 4.23 -27.65
C LEU A 28 -0.83 4.29 -26.47
N SER A 29 -2.05 4.80 -26.67
CA SER A 29 -3.07 4.88 -25.62
C SER A 29 -3.54 3.48 -25.16
N ALA A 30 -3.69 2.54 -26.10
CA ALA A 30 -4.08 1.17 -25.80
C ALA A 30 -2.99 0.43 -24.98
N VAL A 31 -1.72 0.56 -25.40
CA VAL A 31 -0.58 -0.06 -24.72
C VAL A 31 -0.45 0.45 -23.26
N GLN A 32 -0.64 1.76 -23.02
CA GLN A 32 -0.58 2.31 -21.64
C GLN A 32 -1.69 1.73 -20.76
N LYS A 33 -2.91 1.59 -21.27
CA LYS A 33 -4.03 0.98 -20.52
C LYS A 33 -3.76 -0.48 -20.18
N VAL A 34 -3.23 -1.26 -21.15
CA VAL A 34 -2.88 -2.67 -20.94
C VAL A 34 -1.76 -2.79 -19.90
N ARG A 35 -0.72 -1.94 -19.99
CA ARG A 35 0.40 -1.92 -19.04
C ARG A 35 -0.10 -1.62 -17.63
N GLU A 36 -0.96 -0.62 -17.47
CA GLU A 36 -1.50 -0.27 -16.16
C GLU A 36 -2.41 -1.37 -15.59
N SER A 37 -3.20 -2.04 -16.42
CA SER A 37 -3.96 -3.22 -16.02
C SER A 37 -3.03 -4.34 -15.52
N ALA A 38 -1.92 -4.59 -16.22
CA ALA A 38 -0.91 -5.57 -15.80
C ALA A 38 -0.24 -5.18 -14.48
N ASN A 39 0.09 -3.90 -14.28
CA ASN A 39 0.64 -3.39 -13.02
C ASN A 39 -0.34 -3.60 -11.87
N ARG A 40 -1.62 -3.27 -12.05
CA ARG A 40 -2.65 -3.50 -11.04
C ARG A 40 -2.79 -4.99 -10.68
N MET A 41 -2.73 -5.88 -11.67
CA MET A 41 -2.72 -7.33 -11.41
C MET A 41 -1.48 -7.75 -10.61
N ALA A 42 -0.31 -7.19 -10.89
CA ALA A 42 0.90 -7.45 -10.12
C ALA A 42 0.74 -6.99 -8.66
N CYS A 43 0.16 -5.79 -8.41
CA CYS A 43 -0.14 -5.32 -7.07
C CYS A 43 -1.16 -6.22 -6.34
N THR A 44 -2.19 -6.69 -7.05
CA THR A 44 -3.13 -7.70 -6.53
C THR A 44 -2.40 -8.97 -6.10
N ASN A 45 -1.46 -9.47 -6.91
CA ASN A 45 -0.67 -10.64 -6.58
C ASN A 45 0.28 -10.41 -5.41
N ASN A 46 0.88 -9.23 -5.29
CA ASN A 46 1.70 -8.86 -4.14
C ASN A 46 0.89 -8.92 -2.84
N LEU A 47 -0.31 -8.32 -2.83
CA LEU A 47 -1.21 -8.37 -1.68
C LEU A 47 -1.68 -9.80 -1.36
N LYS A 48 -1.90 -10.65 -2.38
CA LYS A 48 -2.18 -12.09 -2.18
C LYS A 48 -1.01 -12.79 -1.49
N GLN A 49 0.22 -12.53 -1.90
CA GLN A 49 1.42 -13.12 -1.28
C GLN A 49 1.58 -12.65 0.16
N ILE A 50 1.38 -11.35 0.43
CA ILE A 50 1.40 -10.78 1.79
C ILE A 50 0.32 -11.43 2.65
N GLY A 51 -0.92 -11.52 2.16
CA GLY A 51 -2.03 -12.16 2.85
C GLY A 51 -1.73 -13.62 3.19
N LEU A 52 -1.23 -14.40 2.23
CA LEU A 52 -0.84 -15.79 2.45
C LEU A 52 0.27 -15.91 3.50
N ALA A 53 1.30 -15.06 3.45
CA ALA A 53 2.38 -15.07 4.43
C ALA A 53 1.88 -14.74 5.84
N LEU A 54 0.94 -13.81 5.97
CA LEU A 54 0.31 -13.47 7.26
C LEU A 54 -0.55 -14.62 7.80
N HIS A 55 -1.27 -15.34 6.95
CA HIS A 55 -2.00 -16.55 7.34
C HIS A 55 -1.05 -17.68 7.76
N ASN A 56 0.02 -17.92 7.01
CA ASN A 56 1.04 -18.92 7.38
C ASN A 56 1.70 -18.56 8.73
N TYR A 57 1.97 -17.28 8.97
CA TYR A 57 2.43 -16.82 10.28
C TYR A 57 1.39 -17.12 11.37
N HIS A 58 0.10 -16.81 11.10
CA HIS A 58 -1.00 -17.04 12.02
C HIS A 58 -1.15 -18.54 12.34
N ASP A 59 -1.05 -19.41 11.35
CA ASP A 59 -1.19 -20.87 11.54
C ASP A 59 -0.14 -21.42 12.52
N VAL A 60 1.09 -20.91 12.43
CA VAL A 60 2.19 -21.31 13.33
C VAL A 60 2.07 -20.67 14.72
N ASN A 61 1.73 -19.37 14.78
CA ASN A 61 1.76 -18.59 16.02
C ASN A 61 0.39 -18.42 16.69
N GLN A 62 -0.70 -18.92 16.06
CA GLN A 62 -2.10 -18.83 16.49
C GLN A 62 -2.62 -17.40 16.67
N LYS A 63 -1.93 -16.43 16.04
CA LYS A 63 -2.25 -14.99 16.01
C LYS A 63 -1.52 -14.30 14.87
N PHE A 64 -2.06 -13.23 14.35
CA PHE A 64 -1.35 -12.35 13.43
C PHE A 64 -0.17 -11.68 14.12
N PRO A 65 0.88 -11.26 13.38
CA PRO A 65 1.95 -10.47 13.97
C PRO A 65 1.41 -9.15 14.52
N PRO A 66 2.06 -8.57 15.55
CA PRO A 66 1.73 -7.20 15.97
C PRO A 66 2.00 -6.22 14.82
N GLY A 67 1.29 -5.12 14.79
CA GLY A 67 1.53 -4.06 13.80
C GLY A 67 2.91 -3.44 13.93
N THR A 68 3.38 -3.31 15.16
CA THR A 68 4.74 -2.90 15.52
C THR A 68 4.99 -3.29 16.98
N VAL A 69 6.24 -3.45 17.36
CA VAL A 69 6.65 -3.72 18.74
C VAL A 69 7.76 -2.75 19.18
N GLY A 70 7.85 -2.56 20.49
CA GLY A 70 8.96 -1.85 21.09
C GLY A 70 8.85 -0.32 21.04
N ILE A 71 7.68 0.25 20.77
CA ILE A 71 7.50 1.72 20.75
C ILE A 71 7.81 2.33 22.11
N ASN A 72 7.32 1.71 23.17
CA ASN A 72 7.51 2.18 24.54
C ASN A 72 8.62 1.42 25.29
N ASN A 73 9.07 0.30 24.74
CA ASN A 73 10.07 -0.56 25.35
C ASN A 73 10.98 -1.16 24.24
N PRO A 74 12.04 -0.46 23.83
CA PRO A 74 12.97 -0.94 22.78
C PRO A 74 13.46 -2.37 23.02
N PRO A 75 13.82 -3.09 21.97
CA PRO A 75 14.03 -2.61 20.58
C PRO A 75 12.75 -2.50 19.74
N PHE A 76 12.77 -1.53 18.80
CA PHE A 76 11.66 -1.18 17.94
C PHE A 76 11.70 -1.93 16.59
N HIS A 77 10.58 -2.60 16.22
CA HIS A 77 10.44 -3.34 14.97
C HIS A 77 9.06 -3.13 14.34
N GLY A 78 9.01 -3.13 13.02
CA GLY A 78 7.77 -3.17 12.26
C GLY A 78 7.15 -4.58 12.19
N ASN A 79 6.09 -4.73 11.40
CA ASN A 79 5.40 -6.01 11.27
C ASN A 79 5.99 -6.93 10.18
N VAL A 80 6.59 -6.38 9.13
CA VAL A 80 7.07 -7.16 7.97
C VAL A 80 8.12 -8.19 8.38
N GLN A 81 8.98 -7.85 9.34
CA GLN A 81 10.04 -8.74 9.82
C GLN A 81 9.50 -10.07 10.34
N PHE A 82 8.31 -10.08 10.94
CA PHE A 82 7.69 -11.27 11.49
C PHE A 82 7.28 -12.29 10.43
N PHE A 83 6.86 -11.82 9.25
CA PHE A 83 6.37 -12.70 8.20
C PHE A 83 7.31 -12.82 6.98
N LEU A 84 8.52 -12.22 7.03
CA LEU A 84 9.56 -12.44 6.03
C LEU A 84 9.86 -13.92 5.73
N PRO A 85 9.95 -14.82 6.74
CA PRO A 85 10.20 -16.25 6.48
C PRO A 85 9.15 -16.90 5.57
N TYR A 86 7.91 -16.41 5.61
CA TYR A 86 6.78 -16.93 4.84
C TYR A 86 6.64 -16.29 3.45
N LEU A 87 7.58 -15.38 3.09
CA LEU A 87 7.69 -14.71 1.79
C LEU A 87 8.92 -15.16 1.01
N GLU A 88 9.40 -16.38 1.26
CA GLU A 88 10.65 -16.91 0.66
C GLU A 88 11.90 -16.07 0.98
N GLN A 89 11.84 -15.25 2.06
CA GLN A 89 12.93 -14.40 2.52
C GLN A 89 13.63 -14.96 3.76
N GLN A 90 13.71 -16.30 3.89
CA GLN A 90 14.32 -16.96 5.04
C GLN A 90 15.75 -16.49 5.30
N THR A 91 16.57 -16.36 4.24
CA THR A 91 17.95 -15.87 4.37
C THR A 91 18.00 -14.47 4.94
N LEU A 92 17.11 -13.58 4.50
CA LEU A 92 17.04 -12.21 5.00
C LEU A 92 16.59 -12.19 6.46
N ALA A 93 15.59 -13.00 6.81
CA ALA A 93 15.08 -13.13 8.17
C ALA A 93 16.14 -13.64 9.16
N THR A 94 17.00 -14.59 8.75
CA THR A 94 18.07 -15.11 9.62
C THR A 94 19.19 -14.12 9.89
N HIS A 95 19.37 -13.12 9.04
CA HIS A 95 20.36 -12.04 9.24
C HIS A 95 19.81 -10.85 10.03
N TYR A 96 18.49 -10.81 10.25
CA TYR A 96 17.87 -9.75 11.03
C TYR A 96 18.14 -9.92 12.52
N ARG A 97 18.54 -8.85 13.20
CA ARG A 97 18.87 -8.82 14.62
C ARG A 97 17.70 -8.26 15.41
N TRP A 98 17.02 -9.11 16.17
CA TRP A 98 15.87 -8.74 16.99
C TRP A 98 16.25 -8.04 18.31
N GLU A 99 17.51 -8.16 18.73
CA GLU A 99 18.05 -7.60 19.98
C GLU A 99 18.32 -6.10 19.91
N VAL A 100 18.24 -5.53 18.71
CA VAL A 100 18.50 -4.12 18.44
C VAL A 100 17.43 -3.54 17.52
N ASP A 101 17.22 -2.23 17.57
CA ASP A 101 16.23 -1.54 16.73
C ASP A 101 16.40 -1.87 15.24
N TRP A 102 15.29 -1.79 14.47
CA TRP A 102 15.33 -2.02 13.03
C TRP A 102 16.36 -1.11 12.32
N PHE A 103 16.56 0.12 12.80
CA PHE A 103 17.49 1.10 12.23
C PHE A 103 18.94 0.97 12.75
N HIS A 104 19.20 0.03 13.65
CA HIS A 104 20.58 -0.18 14.14
C HIS A 104 21.50 -0.59 12.97
N ARG A 105 22.79 -0.19 13.06
CA ARG A 105 23.79 -0.47 12.02
C ARG A 105 23.86 -1.94 11.60
N ASP A 106 23.64 -2.86 12.52
CA ASP A 106 23.70 -4.31 12.25
C ASP A 106 22.51 -4.79 11.43
N ASN A 107 21.37 -4.08 11.46
CA ASN A 107 20.19 -4.35 10.64
C ASN A 107 20.22 -3.63 9.27
N GLN A 108 21.10 -2.64 9.06
CA GLN A 108 21.13 -1.88 7.80
C GLN A 108 21.33 -2.75 6.55
N PRO A 109 22.20 -3.81 6.54
CA PRO A 109 22.33 -4.70 5.38
C PRO A 109 21.05 -5.46 5.02
N VAL A 110 20.14 -5.62 5.99
CA VAL A 110 18.82 -6.27 5.81
C VAL A 110 17.78 -5.25 5.38
N VAL A 111 17.60 -4.18 6.16
CA VAL A 111 16.48 -3.24 5.99
C VAL A 111 16.59 -2.31 4.78
N SER A 112 17.79 -2.17 4.21
CA SER A 112 18.01 -1.48 2.93
C SER A 112 17.71 -2.34 1.69
N ARG A 113 17.40 -3.64 1.86
CA ARG A 113 17.08 -4.52 0.72
C ARG A 113 15.72 -4.19 0.13
N GLN A 114 15.73 -3.96 -1.17
CA GLN A 114 14.51 -3.76 -1.96
C GLN A 114 13.77 -5.09 -2.12
N LEU A 115 12.55 -5.16 -1.63
CA LEU A 115 11.70 -6.37 -1.71
C LEU A 115 10.63 -6.14 -2.77
N LYS A 116 10.74 -6.84 -3.92
CA LYS A 116 9.87 -6.61 -5.09
C LYS A 116 8.39 -6.78 -4.79
N PHE A 117 8.04 -7.73 -3.92
CA PHE A 117 6.65 -7.96 -3.50
C PHE A 117 6.09 -6.84 -2.59
N LEU A 118 6.95 -5.93 -2.10
CA LEU A 118 6.55 -4.73 -1.38
C LEU A 118 6.55 -3.47 -2.26
N GLN A 119 6.76 -3.59 -3.57
CA GLN A 119 6.79 -2.46 -4.49
C GLN A 119 5.66 -2.54 -5.50
N CYS A 120 4.92 -1.46 -5.66
CA CYS A 120 3.93 -1.32 -6.72
C CYS A 120 4.63 -0.96 -8.05
N PRO A 121 4.41 -1.71 -9.16
CA PRO A 121 5.04 -1.40 -10.44
C PRO A 121 4.62 -0.07 -11.06
N SER A 122 3.53 0.54 -10.59
CA SER A 122 3.09 1.88 -11.01
C SER A 122 3.72 3.00 -10.19
N ALA A 123 4.43 2.68 -9.10
CA ALA A 123 5.23 3.61 -8.33
C ALA A 123 6.67 3.69 -8.86
N GLU A 124 7.39 4.74 -8.49
CA GLU A 124 8.83 4.82 -8.76
C GLU A 124 9.56 3.65 -8.05
N PRO A 125 10.41 2.89 -8.76
CA PRO A 125 11.06 1.73 -8.17
C PRO A 125 12.24 2.10 -7.26
N ASN A 126 12.66 1.15 -6.40
CA ASN A 126 13.88 1.19 -5.60
C ASN A 126 14.01 2.42 -4.71
N ARG A 127 12.88 2.88 -4.15
CA ARG A 127 12.88 4.03 -3.25
C ARG A 127 13.46 3.64 -1.89
N GLU A 128 14.28 4.56 -1.38
CA GLU A 128 14.84 4.49 -0.04
C GLU A 128 14.46 5.75 0.73
N GLN A 129 14.25 5.61 1.99
CA GLN A 129 13.97 6.72 2.87
C GLN A 129 14.96 6.73 4.03
N LYS A 130 15.55 7.90 4.28
CA LYS A 130 16.06 8.23 5.61
C LYS A 130 14.81 8.48 6.45
N ASP A 131 14.65 7.75 7.54
CA ASP A 131 13.50 8.00 8.40
C ASP A 131 13.61 9.43 8.94
N LEU A 132 12.50 10.18 8.82
CA LEU A 132 12.40 11.55 9.29
C LEU A 132 12.12 11.61 10.80
N ASP A 133 11.98 10.45 11.45
CA ASP A 133 11.84 10.37 12.90
C ASP A 133 13.21 10.71 13.54
N PRO A 134 13.25 11.70 14.46
CA PRO A 134 14.47 12.06 15.19
C PRO A 134 15.15 10.89 15.91
N MET A 135 14.42 9.83 16.24
CA MET A 135 14.97 8.62 16.88
C MET A 135 15.80 7.78 15.90
N VAL A 136 15.68 7.98 14.60
CA VAL A 136 16.29 7.12 13.58
C VAL A 136 17.53 7.74 12.93
N ASP A 137 17.79 9.02 13.16
CA ASP A 137 18.93 9.84 12.77
C ASP A 137 19.72 9.35 11.53
N GLY A 138 19.17 9.63 10.36
CA GLY A 138 19.86 9.42 9.08
C GLY A 138 20.00 7.97 8.62
N LYS A 139 19.39 7.01 9.28
CA LYS A 139 19.37 5.61 8.84
C LYS A 139 18.45 5.43 7.63
N VAL A 140 18.85 4.52 6.74
CA VAL A 140 18.17 4.29 5.47
C VAL A 140 17.38 2.98 5.54
N GLY A 141 16.17 2.99 5.00
CA GLY A 141 15.38 1.77 4.81
C GLY A 141 14.73 1.75 3.43
N ALA A 142 14.63 0.57 2.84
CA ALA A 142 13.92 0.36 1.58
C ALA A 142 12.40 0.54 1.79
N CYS A 143 11.75 1.30 0.89
CA CYS A 143 10.34 1.63 1.02
C CYS A 143 9.41 0.46 0.65
N SER A 144 8.24 0.43 1.28
CA SER A 144 7.11 -0.41 0.93
C SER A 144 5.97 0.45 0.36
N ASP A 145 5.24 -0.12 -0.61
CA ASP A 145 3.99 0.42 -1.15
C ASP A 145 2.75 -0.25 -0.54
N TYR A 146 2.94 -1.12 0.44
CA TYR A 146 1.86 -1.82 1.13
C TYR A 146 2.06 -1.68 2.64
N ALA A 147 0.94 -1.52 3.36
CA ALA A 147 0.95 -1.31 4.80
C ALA A 147 -0.24 -2.00 5.47
N GLY A 148 -0.06 -2.42 6.73
CA GLY A 148 -1.16 -2.80 7.59
C GLY A 148 -1.96 -1.58 8.03
N ILE A 149 -3.25 -1.75 8.34
CA ILE A 149 -4.06 -0.66 8.89
C ILE A 149 -4.06 -0.77 10.41
N ARG A 150 -3.93 0.36 11.11
CA ARG A 150 -3.83 0.39 12.56
C ARG A 150 -5.19 0.51 13.25
N GLU A 151 -5.96 1.55 12.94
CA GLU A 151 -7.22 1.86 13.62
C GLU A 151 -8.01 2.92 12.85
N VAL A 152 -9.28 3.09 13.19
CA VAL A 152 -10.06 4.27 12.83
C VAL A 152 -9.61 5.44 13.71
N PRO A 153 -9.13 6.57 13.15
CA PRO A 153 -8.71 7.72 13.94
C PRO A 153 -9.83 8.27 14.83
N GLN A 154 -9.48 8.65 16.05
CA GLN A 154 -10.43 9.24 17.00
C GLN A 154 -11.07 10.53 16.46
N GLU A 155 -10.30 11.30 15.71
CA GLU A 155 -10.70 12.57 15.12
C GLU A 155 -11.89 12.42 14.14
N LEU A 156 -11.98 11.29 13.43
CA LEU A 156 -13.13 10.98 12.56
C LEU A 156 -14.43 10.78 13.35
N VAL A 157 -14.32 10.17 14.52
CA VAL A 157 -15.46 9.94 15.40
C VAL A 157 -15.88 11.24 16.06
N GLU A 158 -14.93 12.00 16.61
CA GLU A 158 -15.18 13.28 17.31
C GLU A 158 -15.79 14.34 16.40
N SER A 159 -15.45 14.32 15.13
CA SER A 159 -16.03 15.23 14.12
C SER A 159 -17.39 14.79 13.58
N GLY A 160 -17.87 13.61 13.97
CA GLY A 160 -19.17 13.07 13.56
C GLY A 160 -19.22 12.51 12.13
N TRP A 161 -18.06 12.34 11.45
CA TRP A 161 -18.02 11.70 10.14
C TRP A 161 -18.29 10.19 10.22
N VAL A 162 -17.88 9.56 11.30
CA VAL A 162 -18.07 8.15 11.57
C VAL A 162 -18.75 8.00 12.92
N SER A 163 -19.73 7.11 13.04
CA SER A 163 -20.32 6.74 14.33
C SER A 163 -19.27 6.07 15.22
N GLN A 164 -19.41 6.21 16.54
CA GLN A 164 -18.52 5.54 17.49
C GLN A 164 -18.66 4.02 17.34
N PRO A 165 -17.63 3.30 16.86
CA PRO A 165 -17.67 1.84 16.80
C PRO A 165 -17.48 1.22 18.18
N ALA A 166 -17.81 -0.07 18.33
CA ALA A 166 -17.56 -0.80 19.58
C ALA A 166 -16.05 -0.90 19.88
N THR A 167 -15.22 -0.98 18.87
CA THR A 167 -13.77 -0.75 18.92
C THR A 167 -13.32 -0.04 17.66
N ARG A 168 -12.31 0.82 17.77
CA ARG A 168 -11.63 1.45 16.62
C ARG A 168 -10.47 0.62 16.09
N ASP A 169 -10.12 -0.44 16.79
CA ASP A 169 -8.95 -1.26 16.51
C ASP A 169 -9.13 -2.09 15.22
N SER A 170 -8.08 -2.12 14.44
CA SER A 170 -7.92 -3.07 13.34
C SER A 170 -7.28 -4.40 13.81
N ILE A 171 -6.78 -5.18 12.86
CA ILE A 171 -6.02 -6.41 13.12
C ILE A 171 -4.61 -6.09 13.66
N PHE A 172 -3.97 -5.02 13.17
CA PHE A 172 -2.58 -4.67 13.48
C PHE A 172 -2.50 -3.54 14.50
N MET A 173 -2.42 -3.92 15.77
CA MET A 173 -2.23 -2.97 16.87
C MET A 173 -0.76 -2.89 17.28
N MET A 174 -0.39 -1.80 17.94
CA MET A 174 0.95 -1.62 18.51
C MET A 174 1.10 -2.51 19.75
N ASP A 175 2.24 -3.19 19.85
CA ASP A 175 2.59 -4.09 20.97
C ASP A 175 1.52 -5.15 21.28
N SER A 176 0.63 -5.45 20.33
CA SER A 176 -0.47 -6.38 20.49
C SER A 176 -0.73 -7.18 19.22
N SER A 177 -1.24 -8.38 19.37
CA SER A 177 -1.54 -9.34 18.31
C SER A 177 -3.00 -9.78 18.36
N SER A 178 -3.65 -9.88 17.20
CA SER A 178 -5.04 -10.34 17.06
C SER A 178 -5.11 -11.75 16.51
N ARG A 179 -6.10 -12.52 16.92
CA ARG A 179 -6.42 -13.84 16.35
C ARG A 179 -7.53 -13.67 15.31
N ILE A 180 -7.68 -14.65 14.41
CA ILE A 180 -8.81 -14.69 13.48
C ILE A 180 -10.14 -14.66 14.25
N ALA A 181 -10.23 -15.33 15.39
CA ALA A 181 -11.42 -15.33 16.25
C ALA A 181 -11.78 -13.95 16.85
N ASP A 182 -10.85 -13.02 16.87
CA ASP A 182 -11.08 -11.64 17.36
C ASP A 182 -11.67 -10.73 16.26
N ILE A 183 -11.81 -11.23 15.01
CA ILE A 183 -12.39 -10.53 13.87
C ILE A 183 -13.89 -10.88 13.79
N THR A 184 -14.70 -10.21 14.59
CA THR A 184 -16.15 -10.52 14.71
C THR A 184 -16.99 -9.87 13.62
N ASP A 185 -16.49 -8.87 12.90
CA ASP A 185 -17.18 -8.19 11.79
C ASP A 185 -17.11 -9.00 10.48
N GLY A 186 -16.37 -10.12 10.52
CA GLY A 186 -16.20 -11.04 9.41
C GLY A 186 -14.88 -10.83 8.67
N THR A 187 -14.17 -11.93 8.41
CA THR A 187 -12.85 -11.87 7.75
C THR A 187 -12.90 -11.36 6.31
N SER A 188 -14.03 -11.50 5.62
CA SER A 188 -14.26 -10.94 4.29
C SER A 188 -14.60 -9.44 4.31
N ASN A 189 -14.91 -8.87 5.47
CA ASN A 189 -15.29 -7.47 5.66
C ASN A 189 -14.26 -6.67 6.47
N THR A 190 -13.12 -7.26 6.79
CA THR A 190 -12.05 -6.57 7.53
C THR A 190 -10.77 -6.52 6.71
N ILE A 191 -10.21 -5.33 6.52
CA ILE A 191 -8.98 -5.13 5.75
C ILE A 191 -7.78 -5.63 6.56
N LEU A 192 -6.98 -6.49 5.92
CA LEU A 192 -5.72 -6.99 6.47
C LEU A 192 -4.55 -6.09 6.09
N TYR A 193 -4.42 -5.74 4.80
CA TYR A 193 -3.32 -4.95 4.26
C TYR A 193 -3.81 -4.08 3.10
N ALA A 194 -3.21 -2.93 2.87
CA ALA A 194 -3.64 -2.00 1.83
C ALA A 194 -2.45 -1.40 1.07
N GLU A 195 -2.71 -0.87 -0.13
CA GLU A 195 -1.76 -0.03 -0.85
C GLU A 195 -1.61 1.33 -0.16
N ASP A 196 -0.36 1.77 0.03
CA ASP A 196 0.05 3.11 0.45
C ASP A 196 1.33 3.47 -0.31
N ALA A 197 1.18 3.72 -1.61
CA ALA A 197 2.24 3.79 -2.57
C ALA A 197 2.90 5.18 -2.67
N GLY A 198 4.17 5.20 -3.09
CA GLY A 198 4.87 6.42 -3.49
C GLY A 198 5.70 7.10 -2.41
N ARG A 199 5.68 6.64 -1.15
CA ARG A 199 6.56 7.18 -0.10
C ARG A 199 8.04 7.02 -0.43
N PRO A 200 8.92 7.94 -0.05
CA PRO A 200 8.74 9.04 0.89
C PRO A 200 8.16 10.34 0.29
N GLN A 201 8.03 10.47 -1.03
CA GLN A 201 7.41 11.64 -1.63
C GLN A 201 5.94 11.74 -1.22
N LEU A 202 5.53 12.93 -0.71
CA LEU A 202 4.11 13.20 -0.44
C LEU A 202 3.35 13.37 -1.76
N TRP A 203 2.24 12.66 -1.87
CA TRP A 203 1.28 12.77 -2.97
C TRP A 203 -0.09 13.17 -2.43
N ARG A 204 -0.74 14.12 -3.12
CA ARG A 204 -2.12 14.54 -2.85
C ARG A 204 -2.91 14.60 -4.15
N ASP A 205 -4.09 14.00 -4.19
CA ASP A 205 -4.99 14.01 -5.36
C ASP A 205 -4.26 13.65 -6.67
N GLY A 206 -3.42 12.63 -6.64
CA GLY A 206 -2.68 12.16 -7.81
C GLY A 206 -1.49 13.03 -8.23
N ARG A 207 -1.07 14.01 -7.41
CA ARG A 207 0.05 14.92 -7.72
C ARG A 207 1.10 14.90 -6.61
N PRO A 208 2.40 14.90 -6.96
CA PRO A 208 3.44 15.07 -5.97
C PRO A 208 3.39 16.48 -5.37
N VAL A 209 3.62 16.59 -4.07
CA VAL A 209 3.81 17.88 -3.39
C VAL A 209 5.31 18.18 -3.38
N PRO A 210 5.80 19.17 -4.16
CA PRO A 210 7.21 19.38 -4.35
C PRO A 210 7.95 19.68 -3.06
N GLY A 211 9.02 18.92 -2.78
CA GLY A 211 9.89 19.14 -1.62
C GLY A 211 9.33 18.62 -0.30
N GLU A 212 8.11 18.07 -0.27
CA GLU A 212 7.55 17.47 0.94
C GLU A 212 7.78 15.95 0.97
N LEU A 213 8.44 15.51 2.04
CA LEU A 213 8.66 14.10 2.33
C LEU A 213 7.87 13.70 3.58
N ILE A 214 7.38 12.47 3.59
CA ILE A 214 6.61 11.88 4.69
C ILE A 214 7.32 10.66 5.26
N SER A 215 7.14 10.44 6.56
CA SER A 215 7.75 9.32 7.28
C SER A 215 7.01 7.99 7.05
N GLY A 216 7.62 6.90 7.51
CA GLY A 216 6.99 5.57 7.52
C GLY A 216 7.09 4.82 6.20
N GLY A 217 7.93 5.26 5.25
CA GLY A 217 8.19 4.56 4.00
C GLY A 217 8.95 3.23 4.14
N PRO A 218 9.99 3.10 4.98
CA PRO A 218 10.72 1.85 5.11
C PRO A 218 9.85 0.68 5.54
N TRP A 219 10.01 -0.48 4.87
CA TRP A 219 9.24 -1.67 5.22
C TRP A 219 9.54 -2.20 6.63
N ALA A 220 10.71 -1.88 7.17
CA ALA A 220 11.15 -2.34 8.48
C ALA A 220 10.67 -1.45 9.65
N THR A 221 10.16 -0.25 9.37
CA THR A 221 9.62 0.65 10.38
C THR A 221 8.16 0.34 10.71
N ARG A 222 7.53 1.21 11.46
CA ARG A 222 6.08 1.18 11.70
C ARG A 222 5.33 1.40 10.38
N ASN A 223 5.26 0.37 9.57
CA ASN A 223 4.57 0.39 8.29
C ASN A 223 3.07 0.18 8.50
N LEU A 224 2.45 1.10 9.24
CA LEU A 224 1.02 1.12 9.54
C LEU A 224 0.41 2.44 9.06
N ILE A 225 -0.76 2.33 8.46
CA ILE A 225 -1.57 3.47 8.01
C ILE A 225 -2.84 3.57 8.85
N TRP A 226 -3.47 4.71 8.83
CA TRP A 226 -4.73 4.94 9.56
C TRP A 226 -5.95 4.71 8.67
N GLY A 227 -5.73 4.56 7.37
CA GLY A 227 -6.79 4.31 6.40
C GLY A 227 -7.61 5.55 6.01
N THR A 228 -7.44 6.69 6.69
CA THR A 228 -8.27 7.88 6.50
C THR A 228 -7.44 9.15 6.46
N ALA A 229 -7.85 10.12 5.63
CA ALA A 229 -7.10 11.34 5.35
C ALA A 229 -6.91 12.24 6.57
N SER A 230 -5.66 12.55 6.92
CA SER A 230 -5.30 13.42 8.03
C SER A 230 -4.41 14.61 7.65
N ASP A 231 -3.95 14.72 6.39
CA ASP A 231 -2.90 15.69 6.04
C ASP A 231 -3.37 16.97 5.31
N ARG A 232 -4.69 17.19 5.19
CA ARG A 232 -5.24 18.38 4.53
C ARG A 232 -5.49 19.59 5.45
N GLY A 233 -4.64 19.80 6.48
CA GLY A 233 -4.71 20.96 7.36
C GLY A 233 -5.58 20.73 8.58
N THR A 234 -6.88 20.98 8.55
CA THR A 234 -7.79 20.69 9.68
C THR A 234 -8.50 19.36 9.47
N PRO A 235 -8.26 18.32 10.28
CA PRO A 235 -9.00 17.06 10.21
C PRO A 235 -10.46 17.22 10.63
N PRO A 236 -11.31 16.28 10.26
CA PRO A 236 -11.08 15.15 9.37
C PRO A 236 -11.67 15.39 7.98
N TRP A 237 -10.98 14.92 6.97
CA TRP A 237 -11.51 14.93 5.62
C TRP A 237 -12.25 13.62 5.36
N PRO A 238 -13.48 13.67 4.80
CA PRO A 238 -14.25 12.46 4.50
C PRO A 238 -13.75 11.79 3.21
N CYS A 239 -12.46 11.64 3.05
CA CYS A 239 -11.86 11.03 1.89
C CYS A 239 -11.29 9.67 2.24
N ALA A 240 -11.74 8.63 1.55
CA ALA A 240 -11.39 7.25 1.84
C ALA A 240 -10.19 6.75 1.04
N ILE A 241 -10.11 7.06 -0.25
CA ILE A 241 -9.16 6.43 -1.18
C ILE A 241 -8.48 7.47 -2.08
N ASN A 242 -7.14 7.38 -2.22
CA ASN A 242 -6.32 8.18 -3.15
C ASN A 242 -6.31 9.69 -2.90
N CYS A 243 -6.55 10.14 -1.69
CA CYS A 243 -6.47 11.57 -1.35
C CYS A 243 -5.06 12.00 -1.00
N SER A 244 -4.37 11.20 -0.21
CA SER A 244 -2.98 11.38 0.15
C SER A 244 -2.33 10.03 0.42
N ASN A 245 -1.01 9.96 0.29
CA ASN A 245 -0.22 8.80 0.75
C ASN A 245 0.41 9.04 2.13
N ASN A 246 -0.05 10.04 2.87
CA ASN A 246 0.42 10.27 4.23
C ASN A 246 -0.33 9.39 5.23
N ARG A 247 0.03 8.10 5.26
CA ARG A 247 -0.58 7.06 6.10
C ARG A 247 -2.04 6.77 5.76
N GLU A 248 -2.37 6.80 4.47
CA GLU A 248 -3.70 6.54 3.95
C GLU A 248 -3.67 5.48 2.86
N ILE A 249 -4.83 4.95 2.48
CA ILE A 249 -4.92 4.05 1.35
C ILE A 249 -4.71 4.85 0.06
N TYR A 250 -3.59 4.60 -0.59
CA TYR A 250 -3.17 5.33 -1.78
C TYR A 250 -2.51 4.43 -2.81
N SER A 251 -2.91 4.58 -4.07
CA SER A 251 -2.28 3.92 -5.20
C SER A 251 -2.19 4.84 -6.42
N PHE A 252 -1.35 4.45 -7.38
CA PHE A 252 -1.28 5.10 -8.69
C PHE A 252 -2.24 4.47 -9.71
N HIS A 253 -3.04 3.49 -9.31
CA HIS A 253 -4.01 2.84 -10.19
C HIS A 253 -5.21 3.74 -10.45
N PRO A 254 -5.63 3.94 -11.71
CA PRO A 254 -6.81 4.72 -12.02
C PRO A 254 -8.07 4.16 -11.35
N GLY A 255 -8.77 5.03 -10.62
CA GLY A 255 -10.08 4.74 -10.06
C GLY A 255 -10.11 4.08 -8.68
N GLY A 256 -8.98 3.76 -8.04
CA GLY A 256 -9.00 3.18 -6.70
C GLY A 256 -7.68 2.57 -6.24
N ALA A 257 -7.73 1.76 -5.19
CA ALA A 257 -6.59 1.04 -4.61
C ALA A 257 -6.96 -0.41 -4.27
N ASN A 258 -5.98 -1.31 -4.32
CA ASN A 258 -6.17 -2.69 -3.88
C ASN A 258 -5.99 -2.82 -2.37
N VAL A 259 -6.80 -3.67 -1.76
CA VAL A 259 -6.69 -4.07 -0.35
C VAL A 259 -6.79 -5.58 -0.24
N ALA A 260 -6.01 -6.18 0.66
CA ALA A 260 -6.17 -7.57 1.08
C ALA A 260 -7.13 -7.62 2.26
N MET A 261 -8.13 -8.50 2.22
CA MET A 261 -9.05 -8.76 3.30
C MET A 261 -8.49 -9.84 4.25
N ALA A 262 -9.02 -9.92 5.44
CA ALA A 262 -8.58 -10.87 6.45
C ALA A 262 -8.85 -12.34 6.08
N ASP A 263 -9.71 -12.62 5.09
CA ASP A 263 -9.90 -13.96 4.52
C ASP A 263 -8.88 -14.31 3.41
N GLY A 264 -7.93 -13.40 3.13
CA GLY A 264 -6.94 -13.54 2.06
C GLY A 264 -7.46 -13.17 0.66
N SER A 265 -8.72 -12.73 0.49
CA SER A 265 -9.19 -12.15 -0.77
C SER A 265 -8.54 -10.79 -1.01
N VAL A 266 -8.45 -10.37 -2.27
CA VAL A 266 -8.00 -9.00 -2.63
C VAL A 266 -9.14 -8.31 -3.36
N ARG A 267 -9.45 -7.10 -2.94
CA ARG A 267 -10.52 -6.27 -3.50
C ARG A 267 -9.97 -4.94 -3.97
N PHE A 268 -10.64 -4.34 -4.94
CA PHE A 268 -10.31 -3.02 -5.45
C PHE A 268 -11.34 -2.01 -4.95
N LEU A 269 -10.94 -1.18 -3.99
CA LEU A 269 -11.78 -0.12 -3.44
C LEU A 269 -11.74 1.09 -4.37
N LYS A 270 -12.91 1.60 -4.75
CA LYS A 270 -13.03 2.72 -5.69
C LYS A 270 -12.82 4.07 -5.02
N VAL A 271 -12.27 5.02 -5.77
CA VAL A 271 -12.30 6.45 -5.40
C VAL A 271 -13.76 6.88 -5.24
N GLY A 272 -14.05 7.63 -4.18
CA GLY A 272 -15.42 8.03 -3.82
C GLY A 272 -16.16 7.04 -2.90
N LEU A 273 -15.47 5.99 -2.43
CA LEU A 273 -15.99 5.16 -1.34
C LEU A 273 -16.36 6.04 -0.14
N ASP A 274 -17.52 5.77 0.46
CA ASP A 274 -17.94 6.47 1.68
C ASP A 274 -16.96 6.16 2.83
N ILE A 275 -16.52 7.20 3.52
CA ILE A 275 -15.57 7.07 4.63
C ILE A 275 -16.11 6.18 5.77
N ARG A 276 -17.46 6.14 5.94
CA ARG A 276 -18.10 5.29 6.94
C ARG A 276 -17.95 3.81 6.60
N ILE A 277 -18.02 3.47 5.30
CA ILE A 277 -17.81 2.10 4.83
C ILE A 277 -16.33 1.73 5.00
N LEU A 278 -15.40 2.62 4.65
CA LEU A 278 -13.98 2.36 4.90
C LEU A 278 -13.71 2.15 6.39
N ALA A 279 -14.25 2.99 7.26
CA ALA A 279 -14.07 2.85 8.71
C ALA A 279 -14.57 1.48 9.21
N ALA A 280 -15.73 1.05 8.74
CA ALA A 280 -16.30 -0.27 9.06
C ALA A 280 -15.43 -1.44 8.53
N LEU A 281 -14.77 -1.27 7.38
CA LEU A 281 -13.82 -2.25 6.84
C LEU A 281 -12.47 -2.26 7.59
N VAL A 282 -12.15 -1.22 8.34
CA VAL A 282 -10.91 -1.13 9.14
C VAL A 282 -11.06 -1.84 10.48
N THR A 283 -12.18 -1.73 11.15
CA THR A 283 -12.39 -2.30 12.48
C THR A 283 -12.51 -3.83 12.42
N ARG A 284 -11.91 -4.53 13.41
CA ARG A 284 -12.04 -5.99 13.51
C ARG A 284 -13.29 -6.45 14.28
N ALA A 285 -13.84 -5.57 15.12
CA ALA A 285 -14.97 -5.84 16.01
C ALA A 285 -15.76 -4.55 16.33
N GLY A 286 -15.94 -3.69 15.35
CA GLY A 286 -16.67 -2.42 15.47
C GLY A 286 -18.19 -2.61 15.52
N ARG A 287 -18.66 -3.77 15.06
CA ARG A 287 -20.09 -4.18 14.95
C ARG A 287 -20.87 -3.40 13.91
N GLU A 288 -20.19 -2.80 12.95
CA GLU A 288 -20.84 -2.23 11.77
C GLU A 288 -21.25 -3.35 10.81
N VAL A 289 -22.34 -3.13 10.12
CA VAL A 289 -22.82 -4.06 9.08
C VAL A 289 -22.47 -3.47 7.72
N VAL A 290 -21.63 -4.18 6.97
CA VAL A 290 -21.23 -3.82 5.60
C VAL A 290 -21.56 -4.98 4.68
N SER A 291 -22.17 -4.69 3.53
CA SER A 291 -22.43 -5.69 2.49
C SER A 291 -21.43 -5.56 1.34
N GLU A 292 -21.24 -6.64 0.57
CA GLU A 292 -20.36 -6.62 -0.62
C GLU A 292 -20.79 -5.61 -1.70
N SER A 293 -22.04 -5.17 -1.67
CA SER A 293 -22.56 -4.15 -2.59
C SER A 293 -22.14 -2.73 -2.22
N ASP A 294 -21.60 -2.52 -1.03
CA ASP A 294 -21.26 -1.18 -0.53
C ASP A 294 -19.84 -0.72 -0.99
N PHE A 295 -19.01 -1.65 -1.53
CA PHE A 295 -17.62 -1.38 -1.91
C PHE A 295 -17.11 -2.23 -3.07
#